data_116c4178fb3d446bf39cce2c3261bfc4
#
_entry.id   116c4178fb3d446bf39cce2c3261bfc4
#
_cell.length_a   1.000
_cell.length_b   1.000
_cell.length_c   1.000
_cell.angle_alpha   90.00
_cell.angle_beta   90.00
_cell.angle_gamma   90.00
#
_symmetry.space_group_name_H-M   'P 1'
#
loop_
_entity.id
_entity.type
_entity.pdbx_description
1 polymer ?
#
loop_
_entity_poly.entity_id
_entity_poly.type
_entity_poly.pdbx_seq_one_letter_code
_entity_poly.pdbx_strand_id
1 'polypeptide(L)'
;MSNILQSDIWARFQESNGHTVIRKSGNGWSYLAIVEGGATGRYLYSPYGPVASSAVAFDEALASLKEEAAKLRCLFVRIEPTESAIWGDQDAAAFLARRGAVLAPRQVQPSHTQIIDLSGSEDEIIKGMISGYRTRHRNIHKKGVTVEVSTNPSDMTILFGFLEETAERNGFNRQHDDYLMQAARVLMPAGAASLYIAKLTDENGESTPIAAAFVYDSDDTRTYAHAAASFEHRNLSAGVVVVTNFILDAKRKGLKYVDLFGIAPEDQPDHEWAGFTKFKKSFGGESVEYPGTWDVPVSSLGYRAYTLAYKARPAVRDAVSKAKAKVQSFRSR
;
A
#
# COMPACT_ATOMS: atom_id res chain seq x y z
N MET A 1 -3.79 12.11 9.97
CA MET A 1 -2.86 11.00 9.75
C MET A 1 -2.15 11.25 8.42
N SER A 2 -0.82 11.33 8.42
CA SER A 2 -0.07 11.56 7.18
C SER A 2 0.08 10.26 6.38
N ASN A 3 0.21 10.37 5.06
CA ASN A 3 0.41 9.21 4.19
C ASN A 3 1.67 9.41 3.35
N ILE A 4 2.56 8.43 3.35
CA ILE A 4 3.83 8.48 2.60
C ILE A 4 3.59 8.75 1.10
N LEU A 5 2.50 8.25 0.51
CA LEU A 5 2.17 8.41 -0.91
C LEU A 5 1.87 9.86 -1.30
N GLN A 6 1.65 10.74 -0.31
CA GLN A 6 1.46 12.19 -0.50
C GLN A 6 2.68 13.02 -0.07
N SER A 7 3.80 12.37 0.25
CA SER A 7 5.02 13.02 0.74
C SER A 7 5.98 13.45 -0.38
N ASP A 8 6.88 14.39 -0.04
CA ASP A 8 7.95 14.85 -0.94
C ASP A 8 8.95 13.75 -1.28
N ILE A 9 9.22 12.87 -0.32
CA ILE A 9 10.17 11.78 -0.58
C ILE A 9 9.56 10.74 -1.52
N TRP A 10 8.24 10.52 -1.45
CA TRP A 10 7.54 9.66 -2.40
C TRP A 10 7.55 10.24 -3.82
N ALA A 11 7.42 11.58 -3.96
CA ALA A 11 7.57 12.24 -5.24
C ALA A 11 8.94 11.94 -5.87
N ARG A 12 10.03 12.13 -5.09
CA ARG A 12 11.39 11.83 -5.56
C ARG A 12 11.56 10.37 -5.97
N PHE A 13 10.98 9.46 -5.22
CA PHE A 13 10.98 8.04 -5.57
C PHE A 13 10.26 7.79 -6.90
N GLN A 14 9.06 8.35 -7.12
CA GLN A 14 8.33 8.18 -8.37
C GLN A 14 9.05 8.83 -9.56
N GLU A 15 9.63 10.00 -9.38
CA GLU A 15 10.48 10.66 -10.38
C GLU A 15 11.69 9.80 -10.75
N SER A 16 12.33 9.16 -9.77
CA SER A 16 13.47 8.25 -10.00
C SER A 16 13.09 6.98 -10.76
N ASN A 17 11.80 6.62 -10.79
CA ASN A 17 11.25 5.56 -11.64
C ASN A 17 10.77 6.06 -13.01
N GLY A 18 11.04 7.33 -13.35
CA GLY A 18 10.68 7.92 -14.63
C GLY A 18 9.23 8.40 -14.75
N HIS A 19 8.49 8.46 -13.64
CA HIS A 19 7.15 9.01 -13.64
C HIS A 19 7.16 10.55 -13.65
N THR A 20 6.19 11.14 -14.33
CA THR A 20 5.91 12.57 -14.20
C THR A 20 5.07 12.78 -12.97
N VAL A 21 5.59 13.55 -12.01
CA VAL A 21 4.92 13.85 -10.74
C VAL A 21 4.54 15.33 -10.70
N ILE A 22 3.33 15.61 -10.23
CA ILE A 22 2.81 16.95 -10.00
C ILE A 22 2.53 17.10 -8.51
N ARG A 23 3.06 18.19 -7.92
CA ARG A 23 2.80 18.55 -6.53
C ARG A 23 2.29 19.97 -6.46
N LYS A 24 1.18 20.17 -5.78
CA LYS A 24 0.61 21.49 -5.52
C LYS A 24 -0.02 21.56 -4.15
N SER A 25 -0.10 22.76 -3.64
CA SER A 25 -0.76 23.09 -2.40
C SER A 25 -1.44 24.45 -2.50
N GLY A 26 -2.44 24.64 -1.66
CA GLY A 26 -3.17 25.89 -1.50
C GLY A 26 -3.64 26.05 -0.07
N ASN A 27 -4.64 26.90 0.15
CA ASN A 27 -5.16 27.14 1.49
C ASN A 27 -5.96 25.92 1.98
N GLY A 28 -5.34 25.14 2.88
CA GLY A 28 -5.96 23.95 3.49
C GLY A 28 -6.01 22.73 2.59
N TRP A 29 -5.25 22.70 1.49
CA TRP A 29 -5.16 21.51 0.64
C TRP A 29 -3.76 21.32 0.05
N SER A 30 -3.46 20.07 -0.25
CA SER A 30 -2.29 19.67 -1.03
C SER A 30 -2.55 18.38 -1.80
N TYR A 31 -1.74 18.13 -2.83
CA TYR A 31 -1.69 16.82 -3.48
C TYR A 31 -0.34 16.51 -4.08
N LEU A 32 -0.03 15.24 -4.11
CA LEU A 32 0.90 14.61 -5.03
C LEU A 32 0.07 13.81 -6.03
N ALA A 33 0.35 13.99 -7.32
CA ALA A 33 -0.30 13.24 -8.37
C ALA A 33 0.71 12.77 -9.41
N ILE A 34 0.50 11.58 -9.96
CA ILE A 34 1.41 10.87 -10.86
C ILE A 34 0.69 10.70 -12.20
N VAL A 35 1.38 10.97 -13.30
CA VAL A 35 0.86 10.68 -14.63
C VAL A 35 0.99 9.19 -14.89
N GLU A 36 -0.15 8.55 -15.00
CA GLU A 36 -0.29 7.12 -15.22
C GLU A 36 -0.95 6.83 -16.58
N GLY A 37 -0.92 5.56 -16.99
CA GLY A 37 -1.62 5.09 -18.19
C GLY A 37 -0.68 4.61 -19.27
N GLY A 38 -1.23 4.38 -20.46
CA GLY A 38 -0.51 3.79 -21.60
C GLY A 38 -1.32 3.91 -22.89
N ALA A 39 -1.33 2.88 -23.72
CA ALA A 39 -2.00 2.87 -25.03
C ALA A 39 -3.50 3.19 -25.00
N THR A 40 -4.19 2.97 -23.87
CA THR A 40 -5.62 3.26 -23.69
C THR A 40 -5.90 4.68 -23.20
N GLY A 41 -4.86 5.50 -23.00
CA GLY A 41 -4.96 6.87 -22.54
C GLY A 41 -4.22 7.11 -21.22
N ARG A 42 -3.93 8.39 -20.95
CA ARG A 42 -3.23 8.85 -19.75
C ARG A 42 -4.24 9.40 -18.75
N TYR A 43 -3.93 9.26 -17.47
CA TYR A 43 -4.70 9.87 -16.39
C TYR A 43 -3.76 10.40 -15.31
N LEU A 44 -4.24 11.34 -14.50
CA LEU A 44 -3.51 11.89 -13.38
C LEU A 44 -4.01 11.18 -12.12
N TYR A 45 -3.14 10.49 -11.39
CA TYR A 45 -3.48 9.70 -10.22
C TYR A 45 -2.92 10.30 -8.94
N SER A 46 -3.79 10.61 -7.98
CA SER A 46 -3.44 11.08 -6.64
C SER A 46 -3.73 9.97 -5.60
N PRO A 47 -2.72 9.14 -5.26
CA PRO A 47 -2.90 8.03 -4.32
C PRO A 47 -3.16 8.56 -2.90
N TYR A 48 -4.23 8.11 -2.25
CA TYR A 48 -4.70 8.62 -0.95
C TYR A 48 -4.78 10.15 -0.89
N GLY A 49 -5.17 10.75 -1.99
CA GLY A 49 -5.29 12.20 -2.15
C GLY A 49 -6.47 12.61 -3.04
N PRO A 50 -6.70 13.94 -3.17
CA PRO A 50 -5.99 15.04 -2.50
C PRO A 50 -6.25 15.09 -1.00
N VAL A 51 -5.29 15.62 -0.23
CA VAL A 51 -5.44 15.95 1.21
C VAL A 51 -6.12 17.31 1.30
N ALA A 52 -7.20 17.41 2.07
CA ALA A 52 -7.92 18.67 2.26
C ALA A 52 -8.57 18.76 3.64
N SER A 53 -8.57 19.96 4.21
CA SER A 53 -9.10 20.23 5.55
C SER A 53 -10.61 20.53 5.59
N SER A 54 -11.25 20.64 4.43
CA SER A 54 -12.69 20.96 4.30
C SER A 54 -13.20 20.67 2.88
N ALA A 55 -14.51 20.70 2.71
CA ALA A 55 -15.16 20.60 1.41
C ALA A 55 -14.70 21.67 0.42
N VAL A 56 -14.53 22.92 0.88
CA VAL A 56 -14.07 24.04 0.03
C VAL A 56 -12.64 23.82 -0.43
N ALA A 57 -11.74 23.45 0.49
CA ALA A 57 -10.36 23.12 0.17
C ALA A 57 -10.26 21.92 -0.80
N PHE A 58 -11.13 20.93 -0.65
CA PHE A 58 -11.21 19.81 -1.58
C PHE A 58 -11.65 20.24 -2.98
N ASP A 59 -12.65 21.14 -3.08
CA ASP A 59 -13.13 21.65 -4.37
C ASP A 59 -12.03 22.44 -5.11
N GLU A 60 -11.24 23.24 -4.40
CA GLU A 60 -10.06 23.93 -4.95
C GLU A 60 -8.99 22.95 -5.43
N ALA A 61 -8.66 21.93 -4.61
CA ALA A 61 -7.71 20.88 -4.97
C ALA A 61 -8.16 20.13 -6.23
N LEU A 62 -9.45 19.77 -6.31
CA LEU A 62 -10.03 19.05 -7.43
C LEU A 62 -10.01 19.90 -8.72
N ALA A 63 -10.30 21.20 -8.62
CA ALA A 63 -10.20 22.14 -9.74
C ALA A 63 -8.76 22.22 -10.26
N SER A 64 -7.78 22.34 -9.36
CA SER A 64 -6.35 22.34 -9.69
C SER A 64 -5.90 21.03 -10.35
N LEU A 65 -6.32 19.89 -9.82
CA LEU A 65 -6.03 18.57 -10.41
C LEU A 65 -6.59 18.44 -11.83
N LYS A 66 -7.83 18.91 -12.07
CA LYS A 66 -8.46 18.91 -13.41
C LYS A 66 -7.72 19.81 -14.39
N GLU A 67 -7.28 20.98 -13.96
CA GLU A 67 -6.47 21.88 -14.76
C GLU A 67 -5.14 21.24 -15.18
N GLU A 68 -4.40 20.66 -14.25
CA GLU A 68 -3.14 19.97 -14.56
C GLU A 68 -3.37 18.75 -15.45
N ALA A 69 -4.41 17.98 -15.21
CA ALA A 69 -4.77 16.84 -16.06
C ALA A 69 -5.06 17.29 -17.50
N ALA A 70 -5.76 18.42 -17.69
CA ALA A 70 -6.02 18.98 -19.02
C ALA A 70 -4.73 19.43 -19.73
N LYS A 71 -3.82 20.14 -19.02
CA LYS A 71 -2.50 20.53 -19.54
C LYS A 71 -1.67 19.32 -20.00
N LEU A 72 -1.73 18.24 -19.25
CA LEU A 72 -1.00 16.99 -19.50
C LEU A 72 -1.74 16.05 -20.49
N ARG A 73 -2.88 16.48 -21.04
CA ARG A 73 -3.73 15.69 -21.93
C ARG A 73 -4.17 14.36 -21.30
N CYS A 74 -4.41 14.36 -19.99
CA CYS A 74 -5.01 13.26 -19.28
C CYS A 74 -6.51 13.22 -19.48
N LEU A 75 -7.09 12.02 -19.59
CA LEU A 75 -8.52 11.82 -19.87
C LEU A 75 -9.38 12.06 -18.61
N PHE A 76 -8.83 11.81 -17.45
CA PHE A 76 -9.47 11.94 -16.14
C PHE A 76 -8.43 12.10 -15.04
N VAL A 77 -8.90 12.49 -13.87
CA VAL A 77 -8.15 12.43 -12.60
C VAL A 77 -8.66 11.27 -11.80
N ARG A 78 -7.77 10.45 -11.24
CA ARG A 78 -8.08 9.41 -10.27
C ARG A 78 -7.68 9.87 -8.89
N ILE A 79 -8.60 9.78 -7.93
CA ILE A 79 -8.43 10.25 -6.55
C ILE A 79 -8.84 9.18 -5.54
N GLU A 80 -8.28 9.27 -4.34
CA GLU A 80 -8.57 8.41 -3.20
C GLU A 80 -8.52 9.23 -1.90
N PRO A 81 -9.45 10.18 -1.69
CA PRO A 81 -9.44 11.04 -0.49
C PRO A 81 -9.71 10.21 0.77
N THR A 82 -9.00 10.51 1.86
CA THR A 82 -9.07 9.76 3.13
C THR A 82 -9.58 10.59 4.30
N GLU A 83 -9.52 11.93 4.23
CA GLU A 83 -9.89 12.79 5.35
C GLU A 83 -11.39 12.99 5.46
N SER A 84 -12.00 12.54 6.56
CA SER A 84 -13.44 12.72 6.84
C SER A 84 -13.88 14.19 6.91
N ALA A 85 -12.96 15.10 7.24
CA ALA A 85 -13.21 16.55 7.23
C ALA A 85 -13.66 17.10 5.86
N ILE A 86 -13.41 16.36 4.77
CA ILE A 86 -13.83 16.74 3.41
C ILE A 86 -15.35 16.68 3.28
N TRP A 87 -15.98 15.63 3.77
CA TRP A 87 -17.44 15.40 3.63
C TRP A 87 -18.22 15.56 4.94
N GLY A 88 -17.53 15.63 6.12
CA GLY A 88 -18.18 15.75 7.42
C GLY A 88 -19.14 14.59 7.68
N ASP A 89 -20.38 14.91 8.07
CA ASP A 89 -21.44 13.92 8.34
C ASP A 89 -22.16 13.41 7.05
N GLN A 90 -21.75 13.87 5.88
CA GLN A 90 -22.34 13.43 4.62
C GLN A 90 -21.81 12.06 4.21
N ASP A 91 -22.61 11.31 3.46
CA ASP A 91 -22.13 10.12 2.75
C ASP A 91 -21.03 10.52 1.75
N ALA A 92 -19.86 9.91 1.87
CA ALA A 92 -18.68 10.26 1.08
C ALA A 92 -18.89 9.96 -0.42
N ALA A 93 -19.57 8.87 -0.76
CA ALA A 93 -19.85 8.51 -2.15
C ALA A 93 -20.81 9.53 -2.80
N ALA A 94 -21.88 9.92 -2.10
CA ALA A 94 -22.78 10.94 -2.56
C ALA A 94 -22.10 12.33 -2.68
N PHE A 95 -21.20 12.65 -1.75
CA PHE A 95 -20.40 13.89 -1.80
C PHE A 95 -19.52 13.94 -3.05
N LEU A 96 -18.82 12.87 -3.37
CA LEU A 96 -17.93 12.75 -4.53
C LEU A 96 -18.75 12.73 -5.84
N ALA A 97 -19.86 11.98 -5.89
CA ALA A 97 -20.72 11.88 -7.05
C ALA A 97 -21.30 13.25 -7.46
N ARG A 98 -21.71 14.10 -6.50
CA ARG A 98 -22.18 15.48 -6.77
C ARG A 98 -21.13 16.37 -7.42
N ARG A 99 -19.84 16.02 -7.31
CA ARG A 99 -18.69 16.70 -7.94
C ARG A 99 -18.29 16.10 -9.29
N GLY A 100 -19.12 15.20 -9.81
CA GLY A 100 -18.90 14.53 -11.09
C GLY A 100 -17.87 13.40 -11.04
N ALA A 101 -17.49 12.96 -9.83
CA ALA A 101 -16.69 11.76 -9.66
C ALA A 101 -17.57 10.51 -9.88
N VAL A 102 -16.98 9.47 -10.45
CA VAL A 102 -17.58 8.16 -10.64
C VAL A 102 -16.69 7.11 -10.00
N LEU A 103 -17.28 6.08 -9.43
CA LEU A 103 -16.50 4.99 -8.84
C LEU A 103 -15.60 4.37 -9.91
N ALA A 104 -14.32 4.24 -9.62
CA ALA A 104 -13.36 3.69 -10.57
C ALA A 104 -13.64 2.21 -10.85
N PRO A 105 -13.31 1.70 -12.04
CA PRO A 105 -13.55 0.30 -12.40
C PRO A 105 -12.71 -0.70 -11.60
N ARG A 106 -11.74 -0.22 -10.83
CA ARG A 106 -10.97 -1.01 -9.85
C ARG A 106 -10.50 -0.13 -8.70
N GLN A 107 -10.38 -0.71 -7.53
CA GLN A 107 -9.63 -0.10 -6.43
C GLN A 107 -8.14 -0.14 -6.76
N VAL A 108 -7.39 0.93 -6.42
CA VAL A 108 -5.93 0.99 -6.57
C VAL A 108 -5.26 0.81 -5.22
N GLN A 109 -5.54 1.70 -4.27
CA GLN A 109 -5.14 1.50 -2.89
C GLN A 109 -6.27 0.79 -2.11
N PRO A 110 -5.94 0.07 -1.04
CA PRO A 110 -6.95 -0.52 -0.16
C PRO A 110 -7.93 0.53 0.38
N SER A 111 -9.23 0.27 0.24
CA SER A 111 -10.27 1.10 0.85
C SER A 111 -10.51 0.78 2.32
N HIS A 112 -10.01 -0.36 2.82
CA HIS A 112 -10.11 -0.75 4.22
C HIS A 112 -8.72 -1.03 4.76
N THR A 113 -8.41 -0.49 5.93
CA THR A 113 -7.12 -0.67 6.58
C THR A 113 -7.26 -0.88 8.08
N GLN A 114 -6.21 -1.42 8.73
CA GLN A 114 -6.16 -1.58 10.19
C GLN A 114 -5.15 -0.59 10.77
N ILE A 115 -5.64 0.34 11.60
CA ILE A 115 -4.83 1.41 12.22
C ILE A 115 -4.62 1.12 13.69
N ILE A 116 -3.39 1.26 14.16
CA ILE A 116 -3.02 1.20 15.58
C ILE A 116 -2.65 2.60 16.03
N ASP A 117 -3.37 3.13 17.02
CA ASP A 117 -3.02 4.36 17.71
C ASP A 117 -1.86 4.10 18.70
N LEU A 118 -0.84 4.92 18.61
CA LEU A 118 0.37 4.82 19.44
C LEU A 118 0.37 5.82 20.62
N SER A 119 -0.75 6.45 20.95
CA SER A 119 -0.84 7.40 22.07
C SER A 119 -0.62 6.74 23.44
N GLY A 120 -1.07 5.49 23.60
CA GLY A 120 -0.87 4.70 24.82
C GLY A 120 0.60 4.30 25.07
N SER A 121 0.89 3.75 26.23
CA SER A 121 2.20 3.14 26.56
C SER A 121 2.46 1.88 25.74
N GLU A 122 3.73 1.44 25.68
CA GLU A 122 4.07 0.17 25.02
C GLU A 122 3.31 -1.02 25.61
N ASP A 123 3.11 -1.04 26.93
CA ASP A 123 2.34 -2.08 27.59
C ASP A 123 0.86 -2.08 27.19
N GLU A 124 0.25 -0.89 27.01
CA GLU A 124 -1.14 -0.77 26.54
C GLU A 124 -1.28 -1.22 25.09
N ILE A 125 -0.35 -0.84 24.22
CA ILE A 125 -0.29 -1.31 22.83
C ILE A 125 -0.17 -2.83 22.80
N ILE A 126 0.73 -3.42 23.59
CA ILE A 126 0.89 -4.89 23.67
C ILE A 126 -0.40 -5.53 24.23
N LYS A 127 -1.04 -4.95 25.25
CA LYS A 127 -2.31 -5.46 25.80
C LYS A 127 -3.44 -5.48 24.76
N GLY A 128 -3.45 -4.55 23.82
CA GLY A 128 -4.39 -4.52 22.69
C GLY A 128 -4.29 -5.72 21.75
N MET A 129 -3.14 -6.39 21.70
CA MET A 129 -2.93 -7.58 20.89
C MET A 129 -3.63 -8.82 21.50
N ILE A 130 -3.99 -9.80 20.68
CA ILE A 130 -4.51 -11.09 21.19
C ILE A 130 -3.46 -11.80 22.05
N SER A 131 -3.93 -12.61 23.01
CA SER A 131 -3.04 -13.31 23.99
C SER A 131 -1.95 -14.15 23.34
N GLY A 132 -2.28 -14.83 22.24
CA GLY A 132 -1.31 -15.63 21.50
C GLY A 132 -0.14 -14.82 20.92
N TYR A 133 -0.39 -13.59 20.45
CA TYR A 133 0.66 -12.71 19.92
C TYR A 133 1.52 -12.12 21.01
N ARG A 134 0.92 -11.72 22.15
CA ARG A 134 1.66 -11.30 23.34
C ARG A 134 2.62 -12.39 23.84
N THR A 135 2.13 -13.62 23.89
CA THR A 135 2.93 -14.79 24.34
C THR A 135 4.08 -15.06 23.37
N ARG A 136 3.84 -14.99 22.06
CA ARG A 136 4.91 -15.17 21.06
C ARG A 136 5.96 -14.08 21.17
N HIS A 137 5.56 -12.82 21.19
CA HIS A 137 6.50 -11.71 21.35
C HIS A 137 7.37 -11.88 22.59
N ARG A 138 6.78 -12.23 23.74
CA ARG A 138 7.52 -12.40 25.00
C ARG A 138 8.51 -13.57 24.98
N ASN A 139 8.20 -14.66 24.27
CA ASN A 139 8.95 -15.92 24.41
C ASN A 139 9.77 -16.30 23.18
N ILE A 140 9.68 -15.59 22.06
CA ILE A 140 10.33 -16.02 20.81
C ILE A 140 11.86 -16.02 20.91
N HIS A 141 12.44 -15.11 21.73
CA HIS A 141 13.87 -15.06 21.98
C HIS A 141 14.41 -16.36 22.61
N LYS A 142 13.58 -17.08 23.38
CA LYS A 142 13.94 -18.40 23.96
C LYS A 142 14.08 -19.48 22.89
N LYS A 143 13.63 -19.22 21.69
CA LYS A 143 13.75 -20.08 20.52
C LYS A 143 14.88 -19.64 19.57
N GLY A 144 15.77 -18.76 20.02
CA GLY A 144 16.88 -18.27 19.22
C GLY A 144 16.47 -17.21 18.17
N VAL A 145 15.25 -16.67 18.23
CA VAL A 145 14.80 -15.66 17.25
C VAL A 145 15.04 -14.26 17.78
N THR A 146 15.72 -13.43 16.97
CA THR A 146 15.94 -11.99 17.19
C THR A 146 15.36 -11.19 16.02
N VAL A 147 15.16 -9.88 16.23
CA VAL A 147 14.74 -8.96 15.16
C VAL A 147 15.77 -7.85 15.08
N GLU A 148 16.28 -7.62 13.88
CA GLU A 148 17.15 -6.48 13.56
C GLU A 148 16.47 -5.52 12.60
N VAL A 149 16.94 -4.28 12.58
CA VAL A 149 16.46 -3.22 11.66
C VAL A 149 17.58 -2.85 10.72
N SER A 150 17.34 -2.94 9.43
CA SER A 150 18.27 -2.49 8.40
C SER A 150 17.75 -1.27 7.66
N THR A 151 18.65 -0.34 7.38
CA THR A 151 18.48 0.79 6.45
C THR A 151 19.40 0.68 5.24
N ASN A 152 20.03 -0.49 5.06
CA ASN A 152 20.86 -0.79 3.89
C ASN A 152 19.98 -1.37 2.76
N PRO A 153 19.86 -0.68 1.61
CA PRO A 153 19.03 -1.18 0.50
C PRO A 153 19.41 -2.57 0.00
N SER A 154 20.70 -2.99 0.13
CA SER A 154 21.15 -4.30 -0.32
C SER A 154 20.47 -5.45 0.42
N ASP A 155 20.01 -5.24 1.65
CA ASP A 155 19.34 -6.25 2.45
C ASP A 155 17.92 -6.58 1.98
N MET A 156 17.39 -5.77 1.05
CA MET A 156 16.09 -6.06 0.40
C MET A 156 16.07 -7.41 -0.32
N THR A 157 17.22 -7.95 -0.71
CA THR A 157 17.33 -9.29 -1.31
C THR A 157 16.78 -10.39 -0.37
N ILE A 158 16.86 -10.20 0.95
CA ILE A 158 16.27 -11.09 1.95
C ILE A 158 14.74 -11.13 1.80
N LEU A 159 14.11 -9.95 1.71
CA LEU A 159 12.67 -9.85 1.52
C LEU A 159 12.24 -10.40 0.16
N PHE A 160 13.01 -10.16 -0.90
CA PHE A 160 12.70 -10.63 -2.25
C PHE A 160 12.61 -12.16 -2.31
N GLY A 161 13.55 -12.89 -1.68
CA GLY A 161 13.48 -14.34 -1.59
C GLY A 161 12.20 -14.85 -0.94
N PHE A 162 11.77 -14.24 0.17
CA PHE A 162 10.52 -14.63 0.84
C PHE A 162 9.27 -14.25 0.04
N LEU A 163 9.29 -13.09 -0.66
CA LEU A 163 8.18 -12.67 -1.53
C LEU A 163 8.03 -13.61 -2.72
N GLU A 164 9.12 -14.06 -3.32
CA GLU A 164 9.12 -15.00 -4.43
C GLU A 164 8.55 -16.36 -4.00
N GLU A 165 9.08 -16.95 -2.91
CA GLU A 165 8.56 -18.19 -2.31
C GLU A 165 7.05 -18.10 -2.04
N THR A 166 6.61 -16.95 -1.51
CA THR A 166 5.19 -16.73 -1.19
C THR A 166 4.32 -16.59 -2.44
N ALA A 167 4.81 -15.88 -3.47
CA ALA A 167 4.11 -15.67 -4.73
C ALA A 167 3.96 -16.97 -5.52
N GLU A 168 5.02 -17.78 -5.60
CA GLU A 168 4.99 -19.10 -6.25
C GLU A 168 3.99 -20.04 -5.58
N ARG A 169 4.02 -20.10 -4.25
CA ARG A 169 3.11 -20.98 -3.48
C ARG A 169 1.64 -20.58 -3.63
N ASN A 170 1.32 -19.28 -3.66
CA ASN A 170 -0.04 -18.78 -3.62
C ASN A 170 -0.57 -18.31 -4.98
N GLY A 171 0.25 -18.28 -6.02
CA GLY A 171 -0.16 -17.99 -7.40
C GLY A 171 -0.57 -16.53 -7.65
N PHE A 172 0.00 -15.55 -6.92
CA PHE A 172 -0.31 -14.13 -7.13
C PHE A 172 0.87 -13.34 -7.74
N ASN A 173 0.54 -12.23 -8.41
CA ASN A 173 1.55 -11.32 -8.91
C ASN A 173 2.02 -10.38 -7.80
N ARG A 174 3.32 -10.37 -7.53
CA ARG A 174 3.94 -9.45 -6.58
C ARG A 174 4.51 -8.21 -7.27
N GLN A 175 4.82 -7.18 -6.50
CA GLN A 175 5.57 -6.02 -6.97
C GLN A 175 6.97 -6.45 -7.43
N HIS A 176 7.46 -5.86 -8.53
CA HIS A 176 8.77 -6.15 -9.09
C HIS A 176 9.90 -5.75 -8.13
N ASP A 177 10.96 -6.57 -8.08
CA ASP A 177 12.13 -6.33 -7.22
C ASP A 177 12.80 -5.00 -7.53
N ASP A 178 12.95 -4.64 -8.80
CA ASP A 178 13.56 -3.38 -9.22
C ASP A 178 12.82 -2.16 -8.65
N TYR A 179 11.48 -2.21 -8.63
CA TYR A 179 10.67 -1.14 -8.05
C TYR A 179 10.88 -1.02 -6.53
N LEU A 180 10.86 -2.15 -5.82
CA LEU A 180 11.09 -2.17 -4.38
C LEU A 180 12.53 -1.82 -4.01
N MET A 181 13.51 -2.26 -4.80
CA MET A 181 14.91 -1.88 -4.64
C MET A 181 15.10 -0.38 -4.83
N GLN A 182 14.45 0.22 -5.83
CA GLN A 182 14.51 1.66 -6.06
C GLN A 182 13.81 2.43 -4.93
N ALA A 183 12.69 1.93 -4.40
CA ALA A 183 12.07 2.48 -3.20
C ALA A 183 13.04 2.47 -2.01
N ALA A 184 13.70 1.35 -1.76
CA ALA A 184 14.69 1.25 -0.69
C ALA A 184 15.86 2.24 -0.87
N ARG A 185 16.40 2.36 -2.09
CA ARG A 185 17.50 3.28 -2.40
C ARG A 185 17.16 4.75 -2.18
N VAL A 186 15.91 5.14 -2.37
CA VAL A 186 15.45 6.53 -2.19
C VAL A 186 14.97 6.77 -0.76
N LEU A 187 14.17 5.87 -0.20
CA LEU A 187 13.46 6.09 1.06
C LEU A 187 14.33 5.78 2.29
N MET A 188 15.15 4.71 2.26
CA MET A 188 15.97 4.34 3.43
C MET A 188 17.00 5.41 3.81
N PRO A 189 17.81 5.97 2.89
CA PRO A 189 18.76 7.03 3.24
C PRO A 189 18.09 8.32 3.76
N ALA A 190 16.82 8.54 3.38
CA ALA A 190 16.04 9.67 3.87
C ALA A 190 15.36 9.40 5.23
N GLY A 191 15.55 8.21 5.81
CA GLY A 191 14.88 7.81 7.06
C GLY A 191 13.40 7.51 6.92
N ALA A 192 12.88 7.46 5.68
CA ALA A 192 11.47 7.23 5.36
C ALA A 192 11.11 5.76 5.10
N ALA A 193 12.05 4.84 5.24
CA ALA A 193 11.81 3.41 5.16
C ALA A 193 12.84 2.61 5.97
N SER A 194 12.44 1.42 6.43
CA SER A 194 13.30 0.47 7.12
C SER A 194 12.86 -0.96 6.82
N LEU A 195 13.82 -1.88 6.83
CA LEU A 195 13.58 -3.32 6.71
C LEU A 195 13.77 -3.98 8.08
N TYR A 196 12.73 -4.60 8.62
CA TYR A 196 12.76 -5.40 9.83
C TYR A 196 12.96 -6.86 9.45
N ILE A 197 13.98 -7.52 10.04
CA ILE A 197 14.38 -8.89 9.68
C ILE A 197 14.39 -9.73 10.96
N ALA A 198 13.56 -10.76 11.01
CA ALA A 198 13.67 -11.80 12.03
C ALA A 198 14.70 -12.84 11.61
N LYS A 199 15.65 -13.15 12.50
CA LYS A 199 16.68 -14.16 12.30
C LYS A 199 16.57 -15.25 13.36
N LEU A 200 16.72 -16.49 12.94
CA LEU A 200 16.86 -17.65 13.82
C LEU A 200 18.34 -17.97 13.96
N THR A 201 18.85 -17.97 15.19
CA THR A 201 20.21 -18.43 15.50
C THR A 201 20.13 -19.84 15.97
N ASP A 202 20.88 -20.76 15.34
CA ASP A 202 20.97 -22.18 15.69
C ASP A 202 21.94 -22.43 16.84
N GLU A 203 22.10 -23.71 17.23
CA GLU A 203 23.00 -24.13 18.28
C GLU A 203 24.49 -23.91 17.96
N ASN A 204 24.83 -23.76 16.68
CA ASN A 204 26.19 -23.49 16.21
C ASN A 204 26.48 -21.96 16.14
N GLY A 205 25.49 -21.13 16.43
CA GLY A 205 25.58 -19.69 16.36
C GLY A 205 25.39 -19.11 14.93
N GLU A 206 24.95 -19.90 13.96
CA GLU A 206 24.61 -19.45 12.61
C GLU A 206 23.24 -18.81 12.63
N SER A 207 23.14 -17.58 12.05
CA SER A 207 21.90 -16.80 12.01
C SER A 207 21.31 -16.75 10.61
N THR A 208 20.11 -17.34 10.47
CA THR A 208 19.37 -17.41 9.19
C THR A 208 18.15 -16.47 9.23
N PRO A 209 17.94 -15.60 8.23
CA PRO A 209 16.70 -14.83 8.10
C PRO A 209 15.49 -15.76 7.92
N ILE A 210 14.40 -15.48 8.64
CA ILE A 210 13.17 -16.30 8.60
C ILE A 210 11.88 -15.49 8.33
N ALA A 211 11.94 -14.16 8.46
CA ALA A 211 10.86 -13.25 8.06
C ALA A 211 11.42 -11.85 7.84
N ALA A 212 10.80 -11.08 6.95
CA ALA A 212 11.16 -9.69 6.76
C ALA A 212 9.92 -8.84 6.48
N ALA A 213 9.99 -7.54 6.89
CA ALA A 213 8.96 -6.55 6.61
C ALA A 213 9.60 -5.21 6.24
N PHE A 214 9.23 -4.68 5.09
CA PHE A 214 9.60 -3.35 4.62
C PHE A 214 8.48 -2.38 4.99
N VAL A 215 8.81 -1.39 5.81
CA VAL A 215 7.88 -0.38 6.31
C VAL A 215 8.26 1.00 5.77
N TYR A 216 7.26 1.86 5.62
CA TYR A 216 7.44 3.26 5.24
C TYR A 216 7.02 4.16 6.39
N ASP A 217 7.80 5.20 6.64
CA ASP A 217 7.51 6.23 7.64
C ASP A 217 7.17 7.55 6.94
N SER A 218 6.02 8.11 7.25
CA SER A 218 5.64 9.49 6.97
C SER A 218 5.78 10.34 8.24
N ASP A 219 5.28 11.58 8.26
CA ASP A 219 5.50 12.50 9.40
C ASP A 219 4.97 11.96 10.74
N ASP A 220 3.87 11.22 10.73
CA ASP A 220 3.25 10.72 11.95
C ASP A 220 2.81 9.24 11.87
N THR A 221 3.00 8.58 10.74
CA THR A 221 2.45 7.24 10.48
C THR A 221 3.51 6.31 9.90
N ARG A 222 3.61 5.10 10.46
CA ARG A 222 4.34 3.98 9.85
C ARG A 222 3.38 3.08 9.09
N THR A 223 3.68 2.80 7.83
CA THR A 223 2.89 1.89 6.98
C THR A 223 3.58 0.55 6.80
N TYR A 224 2.88 -0.54 7.06
CA TYR A 224 3.29 -1.92 6.81
C TYR A 224 3.11 -2.25 5.33
N ALA A 225 4.13 -2.01 4.51
CA ALA A 225 4.00 -2.00 3.06
C ALA A 225 4.19 -3.39 2.42
N HIS A 226 5.30 -4.05 2.70
CA HIS A 226 5.64 -5.35 2.11
C HIS A 226 6.22 -6.27 3.16
N ALA A 227 5.78 -7.52 3.20
CA ALA A 227 6.34 -8.51 4.12
C ALA A 227 6.12 -9.93 3.63
N ALA A 228 7.04 -10.79 4.01
CA ALA A 228 6.93 -12.22 3.82
C ALA A 228 7.76 -12.97 4.86
N ALA A 229 7.53 -14.28 5.00
CA ALA A 229 8.22 -15.13 5.93
C ALA A 229 8.48 -16.51 5.29
N SER A 230 9.57 -17.15 5.69
CA SER A 230 9.90 -18.52 5.30
C SER A 230 8.76 -19.48 5.64
N PHE A 231 8.35 -20.27 4.68
CA PHE A 231 7.35 -21.32 4.91
C PHE A 231 7.91 -22.47 5.76
N GLU A 232 9.18 -22.77 5.61
CA GLU A 232 9.87 -23.78 6.41
C GLU A 232 9.76 -23.47 7.90
N HIS A 233 9.97 -22.19 8.29
CA HIS A 233 9.96 -21.75 9.69
C HIS A 233 8.59 -21.19 10.16
N ARG A 234 7.48 -21.48 9.45
CA ARG A 234 6.14 -20.95 9.75
C ARG A 234 5.63 -21.26 11.17
N ASN A 235 6.08 -22.37 11.77
CA ASN A 235 5.76 -22.78 13.14
C ASN A 235 6.27 -21.78 14.20
N LEU A 236 7.32 -21.02 13.90
CA LEU A 236 7.85 -19.97 14.78
C LEU A 236 6.97 -18.73 14.75
N SER A 237 6.17 -18.53 13.70
CA SER A 237 5.33 -17.33 13.52
C SER A 237 6.12 -16.02 13.64
N ALA A 238 7.30 -15.98 13.03
CA ALA A 238 8.25 -14.86 13.11
C ALA A 238 7.64 -13.53 12.65
N GLY A 239 6.69 -13.56 11.70
CA GLY A 239 5.95 -12.36 11.27
C GLY A 239 5.24 -11.62 12.41
N VAL A 240 4.74 -12.34 13.43
CA VAL A 240 4.14 -11.69 14.62
C VAL A 240 5.17 -10.84 15.35
N VAL A 241 6.40 -11.34 15.47
CA VAL A 241 7.44 -10.64 16.21
C VAL A 241 7.99 -9.47 15.42
N VAL A 242 8.16 -9.62 14.11
CA VAL A 242 8.55 -8.52 13.21
C VAL A 242 7.55 -7.37 13.32
N VAL A 243 6.25 -7.68 13.20
CA VAL A 243 5.19 -6.65 13.29
C VAL A 243 5.15 -5.99 14.67
N THR A 244 5.22 -6.77 15.74
CA THR A 244 5.25 -6.20 17.10
C THR A 244 6.46 -5.28 17.28
N ASN A 245 7.65 -5.68 16.81
CA ASN A 245 8.85 -4.85 16.94
C ASN A 245 8.73 -3.54 16.17
N PHE A 246 8.24 -3.54 14.93
CA PHE A 246 8.12 -2.29 14.20
C PHE A 246 7.01 -1.38 14.75
N ILE A 247 5.94 -1.92 15.39
CA ILE A 247 4.93 -1.12 16.09
C ILE A 247 5.57 -0.40 17.28
N LEU A 248 6.28 -1.12 18.13
CA LEU A 248 6.93 -0.55 19.32
C LEU A 248 8.02 0.47 18.93
N ASP A 249 8.80 0.17 17.90
CA ASP A 249 9.81 1.09 17.38
C ASP A 249 9.18 2.37 16.80
N ALA A 250 8.05 2.27 16.11
CA ALA A 250 7.29 3.45 15.64
C ALA A 250 6.90 4.36 16.83
N LYS A 251 6.40 3.76 17.92
CA LYS A 251 6.12 4.48 19.17
C LYS A 251 7.36 5.18 19.72
N ARG A 252 8.50 4.47 19.82
CA ARG A 252 9.78 5.03 20.33
C ARG A 252 10.31 6.16 19.44
N LYS A 253 10.06 6.11 18.12
CA LYS A 253 10.39 7.19 17.18
C LYS A 253 9.44 8.38 17.27
N GLY A 254 8.39 8.32 18.09
CA GLY A 254 7.42 9.40 18.28
C GLY A 254 6.35 9.48 17.20
N LEU A 255 6.19 8.45 16.37
CA LEU A 255 5.08 8.35 15.43
C LEU A 255 3.76 8.17 16.20
N LYS A 256 2.66 8.61 15.62
CA LYS A 256 1.33 8.58 16.25
C LYS A 256 0.53 7.35 15.86
N TYR A 257 0.79 6.80 14.67
CA TYR A 257 0.00 5.71 14.11
C TYR A 257 0.88 4.65 13.46
N VAL A 258 0.38 3.41 13.48
CA VAL A 258 0.81 2.37 12.56
C VAL A 258 -0.36 1.95 11.69
N ASP A 259 -0.21 2.09 10.39
CA ASP A 259 -1.13 1.59 9.39
C ASP A 259 -0.65 0.19 8.94
N LEU A 260 -1.38 -0.85 9.36
CA LEU A 260 -1.10 -2.21 8.93
C LEU A 260 -1.54 -2.48 7.49
N PHE A 261 -2.06 -1.45 6.80
CA PHE A 261 -2.47 -1.47 5.42
C PHE A 261 -3.61 -2.46 5.13
N GLY A 262 -3.95 -2.64 3.88
CA GLY A 262 -5.12 -3.34 3.36
C GLY A 262 -5.65 -4.52 4.18
N ILE A 263 -6.93 -4.48 4.51
CA ILE A 263 -7.72 -5.58 5.07
C ILE A 263 -8.94 -5.83 4.19
N ALA A 264 -9.56 -7.00 4.31
CA ALA A 264 -10.81 -7.30 3.65
C ALA A 264 -11.97 -6.50 4.27
N PRO A 265 -12.96 -6.07 3.48
CA PRO A 265 -14.23 -5.56 3.99
C PRO A 265 -14.91 -6.59 4.91
N GLU A 266 -15.63 -6.12 5.94
CA GLU A 266 -16.26 -7.02 6.92
C GLU A 266 -17.42 -7.85 6.34
N ASP A 267 -18.09 -7.32 5.33
CA ASP A 267 -19.17 -7.96 4.60
C ASP A 267 -18.72 -8.99 3.55
N GLN A 268 -17.39 -9.20 3.39
CA GLN A 268 -16.79 -10.12 2.42
C GLN A 268 -15.93 -11.20 3.09
N PRO A 269 -16.52 -12.18 3.79
CA PRO A 269 -15.76 -13.19 4.54
C PRO A 269 -14.88 -14.08 3.66
N ASP A 270 -15.26 -14.26 2.38
CA ASP A 270 -14.51 -15.06 1.40
C ASP A 270 -13.51 -14.24 0.57
N HIS A 271 -13.24 -13.00 0.96
CA HIS A 271 -12.26 -12.14 0.29
C HIS A 271 -10.87 -12.78 0.33
N GLU A 272 -10.10 -12.66 -0.76
CA GLU A 272 -8.74 -13.21 -0.87
C GLU A 272 -7.81 -12.78 0.29
N TRP A 273 -8.09 -11.64 0.93
CA TRP A 273 -7.33 -11.10 2.06
C TRP A 273 -7.85 -11.54 3.45
N ALA A 274 -8.85 -12.42 3.53
CA ALA A 274 -9.43 -12.83 4.82
C ALA A 274 -8.37 -13.34 5.81
N GLY A 275 -7.40 -14.14 5.34
CA GLY A 275 -6.29 -14.62 6.15
C GLY A 275 -5.39 -13.51 6.67
N PHE A 276 -5.03 -12.55 5.80
CA PHE A 276 -4.24 -11.37 6.18
C PHE A 276 -5.00 -10.44 7.11
N THR A 277 -6.30 -10.29 6.92
CA THR A 277 -7.19 -9.49 7.78
C THR A 277 -7.15 -10.00 9.20
N LYS A 278 -7.34 -11.31 9.40
CA LYS A 278 -7.26 -11.93 10.73
C LYS A 278 -5.91 -11.71 11.38
N PHE A 279 -4.82 -11.85 10.62
CA PHE A 279 -3.46 -11.59 11.10
C PHE A 279 -3.32 -10.14 11.58
N LYS A 280 -3.71 -9.16 10.75
CA LYS A 280 -3.58 -7.73 11.05
C LYS A 280 -4.44 -7.30 12.24
N LYS A 281 -5.72 -7.66 12.27
CA LYS A 281 -6.65 -7.37 13.38
C LYS A 281 -6.17 -7.96 14.71
N SER A 282 -5.38 -9.03 14.68
CA SER A 282 -4.82 -9.65 15.89
C SER A 282 -3.80 -8.78 16.63
N PHE A 283 -3.29 -7.71 16.02
CA PHE A 283 -2.44 -6.72 16.69
C PHE A 283 -3.23 -5.63 17.42
N GLY A 284 -4.56 -5.63 17.33
CA GLY A 284 -5.42 -4.60 17.89
C GLY A 284 -5.63 -3.43 16.94
N GLY A 285 -5.97 -2.27 17.51
CA GLY A 285 -6.31 -1.09 16.72
C GLY A 285 -7.73 -1.14 16.16
N GLU A 286 -8.01 -0.27 15.19
CA GLU A 286 -9.33 -0.08 14.59
C GLU A 286 -9.29 -0.30 13.09
N SER A 287 -10.37 -0.88 12.54
CA SER A 287 -10.59 -0.97 11.10
C SER A 287 -11.14 0.36 10.59
N VAL A 288 -10.49 0.94 9.60
CA VAL A 288 -10.89 2.21 8.96
C VAL A 288 -11.30 1.95 7.53
N GLU A 289 -12.44 2.50 7.14
CA GLU A 289 -12.95 2.47 5.77
C GLU A 289 -12.79 3.84 5.11
N TYR A 290 -12.23 3.86 3.91
CA TYR A 290 -12.11 5.02 3.03
C TYR A 290 -13.11 4.92 1.87
N PRO A 291 -13.48 6.04 1.23
CA PRO A 291 -14.40 6.04 0.09
C PRO A 291 -13.95 5.21 -1.12
N GLY A 292 -12.67 4.80 -1.12
CA GLY A 292 -12.06 4.05 -2.21
C GLY A 292 -11.62 4.92 -3.38
N THR A 293 -11.46 4.29 -4.55
CA THR A 293 -10.90 4.94 -5.75
C THR A 293 -12.01 5.52 -6.62
N TRP A 294 -11.87 6.80 -6.96
CA TRP A 294 -12.83 7.57 -7.78
C TRP A 294 -12.16 8.21 -8.98
N ASP A 295 -12.85 8.21 -10.11
CA ASP A 295 -12.41 8.87 -11.34
C ASP A 295 -13.23 10.14 -11.59
N VAL A 296 -12.56 11.26 -11.85
CA VAL A 296 -13.18 12.54 -12.23
C VAL A 296 -12.86 12.81 -13.69
N PRO A 297 -13.82 12.64 -14.61
CA PRO A 297 -13.59 12.83 -16.03
C PRO A 297 -13.18 14.29 -16.37
N VAL A 298 -12.11 14.45 -17.14
CA VAL A 298 -11.70 15.71 -17.78
C VAL A 298 -12.24 15.74 -19.21
N SER A 299 -12.19 14.60 -19.89
CA SER A 299 -12.82 14.38 -21.19
C SER A 299 -13.89 13.30 -21.07
N SER A 300 -15.16 13.64 -21.15
CA SER A 300 -16.25 12.67 -21.03
C SER A 300 -16.22 11.59 -22.12
N LEU A 301 -15.88 11.94 -23.36
CA LEU A 301 -15.72 10.98 -24.45
C LEU A 301 -14.49 10.11 -24.24
N GLY A 302 -13.36 10.72 -23.87
CA GLY A 302 -12.12 10.01 -23.57
C GLY A 302 -12.28 9.03 -22.42
N TYR A 303 -12.95 9.41 -21.34
CA TYR A 303 -13.23 8.55 -20.21
C TYR A 303 -14.13 7.36 -20.56
N ARG A 304 -15.19 7.59 -21.38
CA ARG A 304 -16.04 6.51 -21.88
C ARG A 304 -15.24 5.52 -22.72
N ALA A 305 -14.40 6.01 -23.64
CA ALA A 305 -13.53 5.14 -24.44
C ALA A 305 -12.56 4.32 -23.56
N TYR A 306 -11.96 4.97 -22.57
CA TYR A 306 -11.08 4.30 -21.59
C TYR A 306 -11.81 3.19 -20.83
N THR A 307 -12.99 3.46 -20.29
CA THR A 307 -13.76 2.46 -19.51
C THR A 307 -14.22 1.29 -20.37
N LEU A 308 -14.62 1.53 -21.63
CA LEU A 308 -14.94 0.47 -22.59
C LEU A 308 -13.71 -0.41 -22.89
N ALA A 309 -12.58 0.21 -23.20
CA ALA A 309 -11.32 -0.50 -23.45
C ALA A 309 -10.86 -1.28 -22.20
N TYR A 310 -11.03 -0.72 -21.00
CA TYR A 310 -10.71 -1.40 -19.76
C TYR A 310 -11.56 -2.65 -19.54
N LYS A 311 -12.88 -2.57 -19.75
CA LYS A 311 -13.81 -3.71 -19.65
C LYS A 311 -13.53 -4.79 -20.70
N ALA A 312 -13.04 -4.41 -21.88
CA ALA A 312 -12.71 -5.35 -22.96
C ALA A 312 -11.36 -6.10 -22.74
N ARG A 313 -10.48 -5.59 -21.86
CA ARG A 313 -9.12 -6.17 -21.63
C ARG A 313 -9.11 -7.68 -21.34
N PRO A 314 -9.98 -8.24 -20.46
CA PRO A 314 -9.98 -9.69 -20.20
C PRO A 314 -10.25 -10.49 -21.46
N ALA A 315 -11.26 -10.13 -22.23
CA ALA A 315 -11.64 -10.81 -23.48
C ALA A 315 -10.54 -10.72 -24.54
N VAL A 316 -9.89 -9.56 -24.68
CA VAL A 316 -8.76 -9.37 -25.58
C VAL A 316 -7.56 -10.22 -25.16
N ARG A 317 -7.24 -10.26 -23.86
CA ARG A 317 -6.14 -11.10 -23.33
C ARG A 317 -6.39 -12.59 -23.61
N ASP A 318 -7.61 -13.05 -23.39
CA ASP A 318 -8.00 -14.45 -23.64
C ASP A 318 -7.94 -14.78 -25.13
N ALA A 319 -8.39 -13.88 -26.00
CA ALA A 319 -8.29 -14.05 -27.46
C ALA A 319 -6.83 -14.11 -27.92
N VAL A 320 -5.95 -13.23 -27.41
CA VAL A 320 -4.51 -13.23 -27.73
C VAL A 320 -3.83 -14.51 -27.22
N SER A 321 -4.17 -14.96 -26.01
CA SER A 321 -3.64 -16.22 -25.44
C SER A 321 -4.03 -17.42 -26.29
N LYS A 322 -5.31 -17.52 -26.68
CA LYS A 322 -5.80 -18.59 -27.58
C LYS A 322 -5.13 -18.54 -28.97
N ALA A 323 -4.92 -17.33 -29.52
CA ALA A 323 -4.25 -17.18 -30.80
C ALA A 323 -2.78 -17.61 -30.73
N LYS A 324 -2.05 -17.24 -29.64
CA LYS A 324 -0.66 -17.68 -29.42
C LYS A 324 -0.56 -19.21 -29.27
N ALA A 325 -1.45 -19.83 -28.50
CA ALA A 325 -1.50 -21.28 -28.32
C ALA A 325 -1.75 -22.00 -29.66
N LYS A 326 -2.65 -21.45 -30.51
CA LYS A 326 -2.92 -21.97 -31.82
C LYS A 326 -1.71 -21.89 -32.79
N VAL A 327 -0.98 -20.78 -32.75
CA VAL A 327 0.25 -20.59 -33.54
C VAL A 327 1.35 -21.54 -33.07
N GLN A 328 1.51 -21.74 -31.75
CA GLN A 328 2.48 -22.72 -31.23
C GLN A 328 2.15 -24.15 -31.63
N SER A 329 0.88 -24.54 -31.62
CA SER A 329 0.45 -25.90 -32.07
C SER A 329 0.66 -26.12 -33.57
N PHE A 330 0.69 -25.07 -34.39
CA PHE A 330 1.05 -25.18 -35.83
C PHE A 330 2.58 -25.26 -36.09
N ARG A 331 3.40 -24.76 -35.15
CA ARG A 331 4.87 -24.82 -35.26
C ARG A 331 5.47 -26.13 -34.71
N SER A 332 4.70 -26.90 -33.98
CA SER A 332 5.11 -28.19 -33.40
C SER A 332 4.58 -29.40 -34.18
N ARG A 333 4.00 -29.16 -35.35
CA ARG A 333 3.67 -30.16 -36.37
C ARG A 333 4.59 -29.98 -37.58
#